data_6855f3d276cacbb68b4bb4f4bd7fd55a
#
_entry.id   6855f3d276cacbb68b4bb4f4bd7fd55a
#
_cell.length_a   1.000
_cell.length_b   1.000
_cell.length_c   1.000
_cell.angle_alpha   90.00
_cell.angle_beta   90.00
_cell.angle_gamma   90.00
#
_symmetry.space_group_name_H-M   'P 1'
#
loop_
_entity.id
_entity.type
_entity.pdbx_description
1 polymer ?
#
loop_
_entity_poly.entity_id
_entity_poly.type
_entity_poly.pdbx_seq_one_letter_code
_entity_poly.pdbx_strand_id
1 'polypeptide(L)'
;MTQELRGRRLLLVSPADNIVNSSLRHLNDGVSIYDSNGFAAAVSGVSASSSLFISVSAADQILPSVLSPSIRKHYKFLTSFSEWIGAELSFGEKGVELYGKAFSARQTDFANVLVSQKPASCNVFSIAPANTLRALSLPMDSYSGYVAAYDEWLDKRMKLQDVRKNRKALASAHGVSPADWVSGLRPSEIAVVSFICGDKIESVNLLRSSKLKNDSDIQSFTFGGYMAALFGDVFSREDESCSFSSGGWLITGSREAVGEWASGRALEYSLYSKLGDAGLKSAVPSSGNAVLYFSVDEDSMSPEPAFGKTTETKLAGKLGGCDIMPAFLCLSSEKKSALSIDCGLFMADMKRSKAPETERDVHITVPEGPFTVKNSATGKNNSFVQNRNLSLSLRDENGKGVWTVPFSEKLCGTVSNVDYFANGKIQFLFGAGSKIYMIDRLGRFVKPFPLDLGKKIVLGPAVFDFSGARKYNILVLHDDNTIRMYNLQGKVPDGWKDITSADTIVSLPERVVSGNNSCWIVRTSRQTLVFPFMGGVPLTDFSGDAMLLPGTDVSVTENGEVSAKSYNGKIQRIKIR
;
A
#
# COMPACT_ATOMS: atom_id res chain seq x y z
N MET A 1 -40.03 26.96 18.24
CA MET A 1 -40.87 28.13 17.89
C MET A 1 -41.88 27.68 16.84
N THR A 2 -43.15 28.09 16.98
CA THR A 2 -44.24 27.71 16.04
C THR A 2 -44.72 28.94 15.30
N GLN A 3 -44.91 28.83 13.98
CA GLN A 3 -45.48 29.89 13.15
C GLN A 3 -46.62 29.30 12.31
N GLU A 4 -47.68 30.09 12.10
CA GLU A 4 -48.80 29.76 11.24
C GLU A 4 -48.58 30.36 9.84
N LEU A 5 -48.53 29.47 8.82
CA LEU A 5 -48.36 29.86 7.44
C LEU A 5 -49.53 29.30 6.61
N ARG A 6 -50.34 30.17 5.97
CA ARG A 6 -51.50 29.79 5.13
C ARG A 6 -52.44 28.79 5.79
N GLY A 7 -52.74 28.99 7.08
CA GLY A 7 -53.64 28.10 7.83
C GLY A 7 -53.02 26.74 8.29
N ARG A 8 -51.70 26.57 8.10
CA ARG A 8 -50.95 25.40 8.61
C ARG A 8 -49.96 25.83 9.67
N ARG A 9 -49.80 25.04 10.72
CA ARG A 9 -48.79 25.25 11.75
C ARG A 9 -47.48 24.60 11.33
N LEU A 10 -46.41 25.40 11.31
CA LEU A 10 -45.05 24.97 11.07
C LEU A 10 -44.27 25.00 12.38
N LEU A 11 -43.67 23.88 12.76
CA LEU A 11 -42.80 23.81 13.92
C LEU A 11 -41.33 23.81 13.44
N LEU A 12 -40.58 24.84 13.88
CA LEU A 12 -39.15 24.94 13.65
C LEU A 12 -38.39 24.53 14.91
N VAL A 13 -37.51 23.54 14.80
CA VAL A 13 -36.70 23.01 15.91
C VAL A 13 -35.24 22.97 15.48
N SER A 14 -34.36 23.56 16.28
CA SER A 14 -32.91 23.46 16.13
C SER A 14 -32.25 23.67 17.48
N PRO A 15 -31.13 23.03 17.77
CA PRO A 15 -30.30 23.28 18.94
C PRO A 15 -29.60 24.66 18.88
N ALA A 16 -29.63 25.34 17.72
CA ALA A 16 -28.99 26.63 17.49
C ALA A 16 -30.05 27.72 17.19
N ASP A 17 -30.17 28.70 18.06
CA ASP A 17 -31.15 29.81 17.95
C ASP A 17 -30.98 30.63 16.66
N ASN A 18 -29.75 30.83 16.22
CA ASN A 18 -29.46 31.56 14.97
C ASN A 18 -30.05 30.87 13.74
N ILE A 19 -30.12 29.54 13.71
CA ILE A 19 -30.74 28.79 12.61
C ILE A 19 -32.26 28.99 12.63
N VAL A 20 -32.88 28.88 13.82
CA VAL A 20 -34.34 29.13 13.96
C VAL A 20 -34.68 30.55 13.51
N ASN A 21 -33.95 31.55 14.01
CA ASN A 21 -34.18 32.96 13.68
C ASN A 21 -33.97 33.26 12.18
N SER A 22 -32.94 32.65 11.55
CA SER A 22 -32.72 32.78 10.12
C SER A 22 -33.85 32.14 9.30
N SER A 23 -34.32 30.96 9.70
CA SER A 23 -35.45 30.29 9.05
C SER A 23 -36.74 31.07 9.16
N LEU A 24 -37.02 31.66 10.32
CA LEU A 24 -38.19 32.54 10.52
C LEU A 24 -38.13 33.78 9.63
N ARG A 25 -36.96 34.41 9.52
CA ARG A 25 -36.77 35.57 8.64
C ARG A 25 -37.04 35.20 7.18
N HIS A 26 -36.44 34.09 6.68
CA HIS A 26 -36.68 33.64 5.31
C HIS A 26 -38.15 33.33 5.04
N LEU A 27 -38.85 32.72 6.02
CA LEU A 27 -40.29 32.47 5.90
C LEU A 27 -41.10 33.77 5.79
N ASN A 28 -40.75 34.79 6.60
CA ASN A 28 -41.42 36.10 6.58
C ASN A 28 -41.14 36.86 5.28
N ASP A 29 -39.89 36.75 4.78
CA ASP A 29 -39.44 37.43 3.54
C ASP A 29 -39.91 36.68 2.28
N GLY A 30 -40.55 35.51 2.42
CA GLY A 30 -41.00 34.68 1.32
C GLY A 30 -39.87 34.04 0.51
N VAL A 31 -38.63 34.00 1.05
CA VAL A 31 -37.47 33.42 0.41
C VAL A 31 -37.49 31.90 0.57
N SER A 32 -37.42 31.17 -0.53
CA SER A 32 -37.42 29.71 -0.56
C SER A 32 -36.18 29.14 -1.23
N ILE A 33 -35.68 28.00 -0.73
CA ILE A 33 -34.63 27.26 -1.40
C ILE A 33 -35.06 26.78 -2.81
N TYR A 34 -36.38 26.65 -3.05
CA TYR A 34 -36.92 26.33 -4.37
C TYR A 34 -36.67 27.44 -5.41
N ASP A 35 -36.34 28.64 -4.96
CA ASP A 35 -36.00 29.78 -5.83
C ASP A 35 -34.54 29.68 -6.31
N SER A 36 -33.73 28.77 -5.69
CA SER A 36 -32.37 28.51 -6.13
C SER A 36 -32.35 27.63 -7.39
N ASN A 37 -31.49 28.04 -8.33
CA ASN A 37 -31.34 27.31 -9.59
C ASN A 37 -30.99 25.81 -9.33
N GLY A 38 -31.67 24.91 -10.01
CA GLY A 38 -31.41 23.45 -9.96
C GLY A 38 -31.96 22.72 -8.73
N PHE A 39 -32.38 23.40 -7.62
CA PHE A 39 -32.90 22.70 -6.45
C PHE A 39 -34.24 22.00 -6.73
N ALA A 40 -35.14 22.64 -7.41
CA ALA A 40 -36.42 22.03 -7.82
C ALA A 40 -36.23 20.81 -8.67
N ALA A 41 -35.23 20.80 -9.57
CA ALA A 41 -34.87 19.65 -10.38
C ALA A 41 -34.27 18.51 -9.50
N ALA A 42 -33.41 18.85 -8.52
CA ALA A 42 -32.87 17.90 -7.58
C ALA A 42 -33.96 17.20 -6.75
N VAL A 43 -34.95 17.96 -6.27
CA VAL A 43 -36.10 17.42 -5.52
C VAL A 43 -36.97 16.52 -6.40
N SER A 44 -37.25 16.89 -7.64
CA SER A 44 -38.06 16.09 -8.55
C SER A 44 -37.41 14.78 -8.99
N GLY A 45 -36.09 14.69 -8.85
CA GLY A 45 -35.30 13.50 -9.19
C GLY A 45 -35.22 12.44 -8.08
N VAL A 46 -35.83 12.70 -6.91
CA VAL A 46 -35.76 11.84 -5.72
C VAL A 46 -37.17 11.50 -5.25
N SER A 47 -37.44 10.24 -4.98
CA SER A 47 -38.77 9.74 -4.61
C SER A 47 -38.83 9.12 -3.21
N ALA A 48 -37.69 8.78 -2.60
CA ALA A 48 -37.64 8.10 -1.32
C ALA A 48 -37.88 9.03 -0.11
N SER A 49 -38.35 8.44 0.98
CA SER A 49 -38.53 9.12 2.26
C SER A 49 -37.22 9.59 2.92
N SER A 50 -36.11 8.90 2.60
CA SER A 50 -34.76 9.22 3.08
C SER A 50 -33.97 9.87 1.94
N SER A 51 -34.02 11.18 1.85
CA SER A 51 -33.41 11.96 0.78
C SER A 51 -32.35 12.90 1.32
N LEU A 52 -31.25 13.04 0.56
CA LEU A 52 -30.16 13.96 0.81
C LEU A 52 -30.04 14.95 -0.37
N PHE A 53 -30.01 16.25 -0.05
CA PHE A 53 -29.80 17.30 -1.04
C PHE A 53 -28.51 18.04 -0.70
N ILE A 54 -27.58 18.07 -1.67
CA ILE A 54 -26.27 18.67 -1.51
C ILE A 54 -26.15 19.85 -2.49
N SER A 55 -25.98 21.06 -1.96
CA SER A 55 -25.53 22.20 -2.74
C SER A 55 -24.02 22.07 -2.96
N VAL A 56 -23.62 21.73 -4.16
CA VAL A 56 -22.20 21.50 -4.49
C VAL A 56 -21.40 22.81 -4.41
N SER A 57 -22.02 23.94 -4.78
CA SER A 57 -21.41 25.25 -4.64
C SER A 57 -21.20 25.69 -3.18
N ALA A 58 -22.08 25.27 -2.26
CA ALA A 58 -21.95 25.52 -0.83
C ALA A 58 -21.01 24.53 -0.11
N ALA A 59 -20.62 23.43 -0.75
CA ALA A 59 -19.66 22.47 -0.22
C ALA A 59 -18.29 23.11 0.12
N ASP A 60 -17.98 24.24 -0.48
CA ASP A 60 -16.85 25.11 -0.17
C ASP A 60 -16.74 25.49 1.32
N GLN A 61 -17.85 25.55 2.02
CA GLN A 61 -17.90 25.87 3.45
C GLN A 61 -17.62 24.66 4.35
N ILE A 62 -17.86 23.44 3.86
CA ILE A 62 -17.77 22.20 4.63
C ILE A 62 -16.50 21.41 4.31
N LEU A 63 -16.18 21.28 3.03
CA LEU A 63 -15.04 20.47 2.56
C LEU A 63 -13.70 20.82 3.24
N PRO A 64 -13.35 22.10 3.46
CA PRO A 64 -12.11 22.45 4.14
C PRO A 64 -12.00 21.93 5.58
N SER A 65 -13.12 21.68 6.26
CA SER A 65 -13.12 21.14 7.63
C SER A 65 -12.98 19.62 7.69
N VAL A 66 -13.27 18.93 6.60
CA VAL A 66 -13.28 17.47 6.49
C VAL A 66 -12.02 16.95 5.80
N LEU A 67 -11.54 17.66 4.78
CA LEU A 67 -10.42 17.27 3.95
C LEU A 67 -9.07 17.59 4.60
N SER A 68 -8.07 16.78 4.30
CA SER A 68 -6.68 17.05 4.71
C SER A 68 -6.11 18.28 3.97
N PRO A 69 -5.03 18.90 4.49
CA PRO A 69 -4.40 20.04 3.84
C PRO A 69 -3.91 19.78 2.41
N SER A 70 -3.45 18.56 2.11
CA SER A 70 -2.97 18.15 0.79
C SER A 70 -4.10 18.15 -0.24
N ILE A 71 -5.26 17.63 0.13
CA ILE A 71 -6.44 17.54 -0.74
C ILE A 71 -7.14 18.90 -0.87
N ARG A 72 -7.08 19.77 0.15
CA ARG A 72 -7.69 21.11 0.10
C ARG A 72 -7.23 21.96 -1.09
N LYS A 73 -6.04 21.73 -1.61
CA LYS A 73 -5.53 22.42 -2.81
C LYS A 73 -6.37 22.16 -4.05
N HIS A 74 -7.00 20.99 -4.12
CA HIS A 74 -7.70 20.49 -5.30
C HIS A 74 -9.22 20.49 -5.18
N TYR A 75 -9.78 20.75 -3.99
CA TYR A 75 -11.23 20.64 -3.76
C TYR A 75 -12.08 21.66 -4.56
N LYS A 76 -11.51 22.79 -5.00
CA LYS A 76 -12.21 23.77 -5.84
C LYS A 76 -12.77 23.19 -7.15
N PHE A 77 -12.20 22.09 -7.63
CA PHE A 77 -12.75 21.34 -8.73
C PHE A 77 -14.12 20.74 -8.38
N LEU A 78 -14.25 20.17 -7.16
CA LEU A 78 -15.49 19.55 -6.69
C LEU A 78 -16.64 20.55 -6.63
N THR A 79 -16.38 21.80 -6.19
CA THR A 79 -17.40 22.85 -6.10
C THR A 79 -17.87 23.39 -7.47
N SER A 80 -17.13 23.06 -8.53
CA SER A 80 -17.49 23.38 -9.92
C SER A 80 -17.98 22.16 -10.70
N PHE A 81 -18.28 21.06 -10.02
CA PHE A 81 -18.70 19.83 -10.67
C PHE A 81 -20.14 19.90 -11.17
N SER A 82 -21.06 20.30 -10.30
CA SER A 82 -22.49 20.50 -10.58
C SER A 82 -23.05 21.58 -9.66
N GLU A 83 -24.32 21.89 -9.76
CA GLU A 83 -24.98 22.87 -8.90
C GLU A 83 -25.62 22.20 -7.68
N TRP A 84 -26.43 21.19 -7.92
CA TRP A 84 -27.13 20.41 -6.91
C TRP A 84 -27.00 18.91 -7.15
N ILE A 85 -26.95 18.16 -6.06
CA ILE A 85 -27.11 16.71 -6.03
C ILE A 85 -28.35 16.43 -5.20
N GLY A 86 -29.31 15.67 -5.77
CA GLY A 86 -30.42 15.06 -5.05
C GLY A 86 -30.23 13.56 -5.04
N ALA A 87 -30.26 12.93 -3.88
CA ALA A 87 -29.99 11.50 -3.76
C ALA A 87 -30.82 10.83 -2.67
N GLU A 88 -31.10 9.56 -2.86
CA GLU A 88 -31.73 8.64 -1.90
C GLU A 88 -30.67 7.92 -1.11
N LEU A 89 -30.86 7.85 0.20
CA LEU A 89 -29.96 7.19 1.13
C LEU A 89 -30.52 5.82 1.50
N SER A 90 -29.74 4.77 1.28
CA SER A 90 -30.07 3.39 1.62
C SER A 90 -29.05 2.82 2.60
N PHE A 91 -29.52 2.08 3.60
CA PHE A 91 -28.69 1.39 4.58
C PHE A 91 -28.87 -0.13 4.39
N GLY A 92 -27.78 -0.76 3.95
CA GLY A 92 -27.71 -2.22 3.77
C GLY A 92 -26.90 -2.87 4.90
N GLU A 93 -26.90 -4.21 4.91
CA GLU A 93 -26.11 -4.99 5.90
C GLU A 93 -24.61 -4.74 5.78
N LYS A 94 -24.13 -4.40 4.58
CA LYS A 94 -22.70 -4.24 4.27
C LYS A 94 -22.26 -2.80 4.13
N GLY A 95 -23.15 -1.83 4.25
CA GLY A 95 -22.75 -0.44 4.08
C GLY A 95 -23.91 0.52 3.85
N VAL A 96 -23.53 1.71 3.41
CA VAL A 96 -24.43 2.81 3.10
C VAL A 96 -24.30 3.13 1.61
N GLU A 97 -25.41 3.19 0.91
CA GLU A 97 -25.47 3.50 -0.51
C GLU A 97 -26.30 4.77 -0.73
N LEU A 98 -25.91 5.52 -1.73
CA LEU A 98 -26.54 6.77 -2.12
C LEU A 98 -26.74 6.77 -3.62
N TYR A 99 -27.98 6.75 -4.04
CA TYR A 99 -28.39 6.77 -5.45
C TYR A 99 -29.04 8.09 -5.77
N GLY A 100 -28.56 8.77 -6.80
CA GLY A 100 -29.07 10.09 -7.07
C GLY A 100 -28.71 10.66 -8.43
N LYS A 101 -28.93 11.96 -8.56
CA LYS A 101 -28.62 12.71 -9.78
C LYS A 101 -27.92 14.01 -9.46
N ALA A 102 -26.92 14.34 -10.27
CA ALA A 102 -26.30 15.63 -10.31
C ALA A 102 -26.98 16.49 -11.41
N PHE A 103 -27.37 17.68 -11.03
CA PHE A 103 -27.99 18.65 -11.92
C PHE A 103 -27.05 19.80 -12.17
N SER A 104 -26.86 20.15 -13.42
CA SER A 104 -26.01 21.24 -13.85
C SER A 104 -26.76 22.15 -14.79
N ALA A 105 -27.06 23.37 -14.34
CA ALA A 105 -27.61 24.43 -15.17
C ALA A 105 -26.50 25.30 -15.77
N ARG A 106 -25.30 25.31 -15.16
CA ARG A 106 -24.18 26.16 -15.59
C ARG A 106 -23.33 25.43 -16.63
N GLN A 107 -23.08 26.09 -17.74
CA GLN A 107 -22.22 25.55 -18.80
C GLN A 107 -20.76 25.36 -18.36
N THR A 108 -20.35 26.00 -17.26
CA THR A 108 -19.01 25.91 -16.67
C THR A 108 -18.83 24.71 -15.75
N ASP A 109 -19.89 23.95 -15.49
CA ASP A 109 -19.81 22.77 -14.63
C ASP A 109 -19.18 21.57 -15.37
N PHE A 110 -18.28 20.86 -14.68
CA PHE A 110 -17.56 19.72 -15.26
C PHE A 110 -18.47 18.55 -15.63
N ALA A 111 -19.61 18.42 -14.96
CA ALA A 111 -20.61 17.42 -15.28
C ALA A 111 -20.98 17.41 -16.78
N ASN A 112 -20.95 18.56 -17.46
CA ASN A 112 -21.23 18.67 -18.89
C ASN A 112 -20.22 17.89 -19.77
N VAL A 113 -18.96 17.77 -19.32
CA VAL A 113 -17.95 16.96 -20.03
C VAL A 113 -18.33 15.48 -19.99
N LEU A 114 -18.78 15.00 -18.84
CA LEU A 114 -19.16 13.60 -18.68
C LEU A 114 -20.48 13.29 -19.39
N VAL A 115 -21.46 14.20 -19.32
CA VAL A 115 -22.77 14.03 -20.02
C VAL A 115 -22.61 13.94 -21.53
N SER A 116 -21.53 14.48 -22.10
CA SER A 116 -21.25 14.36 -23.55
C SER A 116 -20.93 12.94 -24.00
N GLN A 117 -20.61 12.04 -23.06
CA GLN A 117 -20.21 10.65 -23.29
C GLN A 117 -21.34 9.67 -22.94
N LYS A 118 -21.44 8.55 -23.63
CA LYS A 118 -22.22 7.40 -23.15
C LYS A 118 -21.41 6.65 -22.09
N PRO A 119 -22.07 6.04 -21.09
CA PRO A 119 -21.39 5.16 -20.16
C PRO A 119 -20.68 4.01 -20.90
N ALA A 120 -19.44 3.75 -20.55
CA ALA A 120 -18.62 2.69 -21.12
C ALA A 120 -18.11 1.74 -20.03
N SER A 121 -17.58 0.59 -20.44
CA SER A 121 -17.12 -0.46 -19.51
C SER A 121 -15.92 -0.01 -18.71
N CYS A 122 -16.00 -0.16 -17.38
CA CYS A 122 -14.93 0.09 -16.42
C CYS A 122 -14.18 -1.22 -16.12
N ASN A 123 -12.89 -1.26 -16.38
CA ASN A 123 -12.09 -2.49 -16.26
C ASN A 123 -10.86 -2.31 -15.36
N VAL A 124 -10.56 -1.10 -14.91
CA VAL A 124 -9.34 -0.78 -14.14
C VAL A 124 -9.18 -1.64 -12.89
N PHE A 125 -10.27 -2.01 -12.21
CA PHE A 125 -10.22 -2.77 -10.97
C PHE A 125 -9.68 -4.20 -11.13
N SER A 126 -9.74 -4.74 -12.35
CA SER A 126 -9.19 -6.07 -12.66
C SER A 126 -7.67 -6.08 -12.79
N ILE A 127 -7.05 -4.92 -13.00
CA ILE A 127 -5.60 -4.79 -13.15
C ILE A 127 -4.95 -3.91 -12.07
N ALA A 128 -5.74 -3.18 -11.29
CA ALA A 128 -5.26 -2.46 -10.13
C ALA A 128 -4.84 -3.45 -9.03
N PRO A 129 -3.71 -3.26 -8.36
CA PRO A 129 -3.25 -4.16 -7.30
C PRO A 129 -4.17 -4.09 -6.08
N ALA A 130 -4.22 -5.16 -5.29
CA ALA A 130 -5.10 -5.28 -4.13
C ALA A 130 -4.87 -4.20 -3.04
N ASN A 131 -3.67 -3.66 -2.96
CA ASN A 131 -3.26 -2.58 -2.04
C ASN A 131 -3.49 -1.17 -2.62
N THR A 132 -4.39 -1.04 -3.60
CA THR A 132 -4.81 0.24 -4.14
C THR A 132 -5.53 1.08 -3.09
N LEU A 133 -5.04 2.29 -2.88
CA LEU A 133 -5.66 3.29 -2.00
C LEU A 133 -6.75 4.07 -2.70
N ARG A 134 -6.47 4.50 -3.93
CA ARG A 134 -7.35 5.37 -4.73
C ARG A 134 -7.25 5.00 -6.19
N ALA A 135 -8.37 5.03 -6.89
CA ALA A 135 -8.41 4.93 -8.33
C ALA A 135 -9.46 5.89 -8.90
N LEU A 136 -9.12 6.53 -10.00
CA LEU A 136 -10.08 7.24 -10.84
C LEU A 136 -9.99 6.62 -12.23
N SER A 137 -11.11 6.13 -12.74
CA SER A 137 -11.24 5.67 -14.11
C SER A 137 -12.20 6.58 -14.89
N LEU A 138 -11.85 6.86 -16.12
CA LEU A 138 -12.67 7.52 -17.13
C LEU A 138 -12.91 6.54 -18.28
N PRO A 139 -13.88 5.63 -18.18
CA PRO A 139 -14.33 4.85 -19.31
C PRO A 139 -14.98 5.79 -20.33
N MET A 140 -14.72 5.58 -21.62
CA MET A 140 -15.22 6.48 -22.66
C MET A 140 -15.65 5.71 -23.91
N ASP A 141 -16.76 6.12 -24.48
CA ASP A 141 -17.23 5.62 -25.77
C ASP A 141 -16.51 6.31 -26.94
N SER A 142 -16.02 7.54 -26.71
CA SER A 142 -15.27 8.32 -27.68
C SER A 142 -14.22 9.20 -27.02
N TYR A 143 -12.93 8.85 -27.18
CA TYR A 143 -11.83 9.68 -26.66
C TYR A 143 -11.82 11.09 -27.32
N SER A 144 -12.10 11.18 -28.61
CA SER A 144 -12.14 12.45 -29.34
C SER A 144 -13.33 13.31 -28.89
N GLY A 145 -14.48 12.70 -28.62
CA GLY A 145 -15.64 13.36 -28.04
C GLY A 145 -15.35 13.91 -26.66
N TYR A 146 -14.67 13.11 -25.80
CA TYR A 146 -14.26 13.58 -24.48
C TYR A 146 -13.32 14.78 -24.57
N VAL A 147 -12.25 14.71 -25.38
CA VAL A 147 -11.26 15.79 -25.54
C VAL A 147 -11.94 17.07 -26.05
N ALA A 148 -12.87 16.94 -27.01
CA ALA A 148 -13.60 18.10 -27.53
C ALA A 148 -14.47 18.76 -26.45
N ALA A 149 -15.21 17.96 -25.67
CA ALA A 149 -16.03 18.48 -24.57
C ALA A 149 -15.19 19.08 -23.43
N TYR A 150 -14.03 18.49 -23.15
CA TYR A 150 -13.08 19.02 -22.18
C TYR A 150 -12.47 20.35 -22.65
N ASP A 151 -12.11 20.48 -23.93
CA ASP A 151 -11.61 21.73 -24.50
C ASP A 151 -12.69 22.81 -24.47
N GLU A 152 -13.94 22.49 -24.79
CA GLU A 152 -15.07 23.42 -24.66
C GLU A 152 -15.28 23.89 -23.22
N TRP A 153 -15.18 22.98 -22.25
CA TRP A 153 -15.25 23.32 -20.83
C TRP A 153 -14.11 24.22 -20.38
N LEU A 154 -12.88 23.93 -20.84
CA LEU A 154 -11.70 24.78 -20.58
C LEU A 154 -11.86 26.19 -21.18
N ASP A 155 -12.42 26.28 -22.39
CA ASP A 155 -12.65 27.57 -23.07
C ASP A 155 -13.62 28.43 -22.28
N LYS A 156 -14.76 27.89 -21.84
CA LYS A 156 -15.75 28.57 -20.98
C LYS A 156 -15.14 29.03 -19.65
N ARG A 157 -14.06 28.41 -19.18
CA ARG A 157 -13.32 28.80 -17.97
C ARG A 157 -12.08 29.65 -18.23
N MET A 158 -11.87 30.09 -19.47
CA MET A 158 -10.72 30.89 -19.91
C MET A 158 -9.36 30.19 -19.69
N LYS A 159 -9.32 28.86 -19.69
CA LYS A 159 -8.11 28.03 -19.46
C LYS A 159 -7.58 27.33 -20.69
N LEU A 160 -8.33 27.30 -21.79
CA LEU A 160 -7.97 26.54 -22.99
C LEU A 160 -6.65 27.02 -23.61
N GLN A 161 -6.35 28.32 -23.56
CA GLN A 161 -5.14 28.85 -24.15
C GLN A 161 -3.86 28.34 -23.47
N ASP A 162 -3.89 28.23 -22.14
CA ASP A 162 -2.76 27.70 -21.38
C ASP A 162 -2.53 26.21 -21.69
N VAL A 163 -3.62 25.45 -21.79
CA VAL A 163 -3.53 24.02 -22.17
C VAL A 163 -3.04 23.85 -23.61
N ARG A 164 -3.49 24.68 -24.55
CA ARG A 164 -2.99 24.66 -25.95
C ARG A 164 -1.51 25.00 -26.01
N LYS A 165 -1.04 25.97 -25.22
CA LYS A 165 0.38 26.32 -25.13
C LYS A 165 1.20 25.13 -24.61
N ASN A 166 0.70 24.45 -23.56
CA ASN A 166 1.33 23.25 -23.03
C ASN A 166 1.38 22.11 -24.07
N ARG A 167 0.25 21.81 -24.73
CA ARG A 167 0.21 20.79 -25.81
C ARG A 167 1.19 21.09 -26.93
N LYS A 168 1.36 22.36 -27.31
CA LYS A 168 2.34 22.78 -28.31
C LYS A 168 3.78 22.59 -27.83
N ALA A 169 4.06 22.90 -26.57
CA ALA A 169 5.38 22.67 -25.98
C ALA A 169 5.74 21.18 -25.96
N LEU A 170 4.82 20.31 -25.54
CA LEU A 170 4.97 18.87 -25.56
C LEU A 170 5.20 18.33 -26.99
N ALA A 171 4.42 18.82 -27.97
CA ALA A 171 4.61 18.43 -29.38
C ALA A 171 6.00 18.81 -29.89
N SER A 172 6.50 20.00 -29.52
CA SER A 172 7.85 20.44 -29.91
C SER A 172 8.95 19.64 -29.23
N ALA A 173 8.76 19.22 -28.00
CA ALA A 173 9.75 18.43 -27.24
C ALA A 173 9.88 16.99 -27.76
N HIS A 174 8.77 16.39 -28.20
CA HIS A 174 8.71 14.95 -28.52
C HIS A 174 8.47 14.65 -30.00
N GLY A 175 8.29 15.66 -30.84
CA GLY A 175 8.10 15.52 -32.29
C GLY A 175 6.74 14.98 -32.73
N VAL A 176 5.84 14.64 -31.77
CA VAL A 176 4.49 14.13 -32.01
C VAL A 176 3.53 14.93 -31.14
N SER A 177 2.40 15.35 -31.70
CA SER A 177 1.41 16.06 -30.90
C SER A 177 0.65 15.11 -29.94
N PRO A 178 0.20 15.57 -28.76
CA PRO A 178 -0.65 14.76 -27.89
C PRO A 178 -1.90 14.23 -28.61
N ALA A 179 -2.49 15.00 -29.52
CA ALA A 179 -3.67 14.60 -30.29
C ALA A 179 -3.35 13.45 -31.27
N ASP A 180 -2.20 13.50 -31.96
CA ASP A 180 -1.78 12.44 -32.89
C ASP A 180 -1.42 11.16 -32.12
N TRP A 181 -0.74 11.31 -30.99
CA TRP A 181 -0.39 10.19 -30.13
C TRP A 181 -1.64 9.43 -29.65
N VAL A 182 -2.64 10.12 -29.09
CA VAL A 182 -3.87 9.49 -28.62
C VAL A 182 -4.71 8.94 -29.76
N SER A 183 -4.68 9.59 -30.93
CA SER A 183 -5.36 9.12 -32.13
C SER A 183 -4.81 7.78 -32.61
N GLY A 184 -3.51 7.56 -32.48
CA GLY A 184 -2.86 6.27 -32.77
C GLY A 184 -3.33 5.16 -31.84
N LEU A 185 -3.50 5.46 -30.56
CA LEU A 185 -3.87 4.50 -29.52
C LEU A 185 -5.39 4.23 -29.45
N ARG A 186 -6.22 5.25 -29.66
CA ARG A 186 -7.70 5.16 -29.55
C ARG A 186 -8.17 4.55 -28.23
N PRO A 187 -7.91 5.19 -27.10
CA PRO A 187 -8.25 4.64 -25.80
C PRO A 187 -9.75 4.46 -25.60
N SER A 188 -10.12 3.38 -24.91
CA SER A 188 -11.48 3.11 -24.44
C SER A 188 -11.65 3.37 -22.94
N GLU A 189 -10.55 3.48 -22.20
CA GLU A 189 -10.54 3.78 -20.77
C GLU A 189 -9.20 4.41 -20.41
N ILE A 190 -9.24 5.41 -19.56
CA ILE A 190 -8.05 6.04 -18.97
C ILE A 190 -8.25 6.03 -17.47
N ALA A 191 -7.20 5.71 -16.74
CA ALA A 191 -7.29 5.68 -15.28
C ALA A 191 -6.00 6.17 -14.64
N VAL A 192 -6.12 6.55 -13.38
CA VAL A 192 -5.01 6.74 -12.45
C VAL A 192 -5.24 5.85 -11.25
N VAL A 193 -4.19 5.16 -10.81
CA VAL A 193 -4.22 4.28 -9.65
C VAL A 193 -3.09 4.69 -8.72
N SER A 194 -3.43 4.94 -7.45
CA SER A 194 -2.48 5.17 -6.36
C SER A 194 -2.52 3.97 -5.42
N PHE A 195 -1.37 3.40 -5.11
CA PHE A 195 -1.26 2.16 -4.35
C PHE A 195 0.01 2.15 -3.49
N ILE A 196 0.07 1.25 -2.53
CA ILE A 196 1.22 1.08 -1.66
C ILE A 196 2.28 0.24 -2.42
N CYS A 197 3.47 0.81 -2.65
CA CYS A 197 4.61 0.15 -3.25
C CYS A 197 5.78 0.17 -2.25
N GLY A 198 6.05 -0.98 -1.61
CA GLY A 198 6.97 -1.04 -0.49
C GLY A 198 6.50 -0.19 0.69
N ASP A 199 7.28 0.82 1.07
CA ASP A 199 7.00 1.79 2.14
C ASP A 199 6.46 3.14 1.62
N LYS A 200 6.21 3.26 0.31
CA LYS A 200 5.79 4.49 -0.36
C LYS A 200 4.42 4.33 -1.03
N ILE A 201 3.77 5.46 -1.27
CA ILE A 201 2.62 5.53 -2.15
C ILE A 201 3.10 5.95 -3.54
N GLU A 202 2.86 5.08 -4.49
CA GLU A 202 3.13 5.33 -5.90
C GLU A 202 1.84 5.54 -6.69
N SER A 203 1.93 6.22 -7.81
CA SER A 203 0.79 6.46 -8.69
C SER A 203 1.18 6.25 -10.14
N VAL A 204 0.35 5.51 -10.86
CA VAL A 204 0.52 5.24 -12.28
C VAL A 204 -0.68 5.75 -13.07
N ASN A 205 -0.42 6.16 -14.31
CA ASN A 205 -1.47 6.35 -15.29
C ASN A 205 -1.65 5.06 -16.10
N LEU A 206 -2.88 4.76 -16.45
CA LEU A 206 -3.26 3.59 -17.23
C LEU A 206 -4.11 4.04 -18.41
N LEU A 207 -3.83 3.46 -19.59
CA LEU A 207 -4.58 3.69 -20.80
C LEU A 207 -4.92 2.35 -21.45
N ARG A 208 -6.20 2.08 -21.64
CA ARG A 208 -6.68 0.86 -22.29
C ARG A 208 -6.91 1.07 -23.79
N SER A 209 -6.30 0.21 -24.59
CA SER A 209 -6.47 0.22 -26.04
C SER A 209 -6.27 -1.16 -26.66
N SER A 210 -7.08 -1.49 -27.64
CA SER A 210 -6.91 -2.70 -28.47
C SER A 210 -5.73 -2.63 -29.45
N LYS A 211 -5.06 -1.48 -29.54
CA LYS A 211 -3.89 -1.26 -30.41
C LYS A 211 -2.56 -1.61 -29.73
N LEU A 212 -2.56 -1.77 -28.42
CA LEU A 212 -1.38 -2.08 -27.63
C LEU A 212 -0.95 -3.54 -27.83
N LYS A 213 0.38 -3.73 -27.89
CA LYS A 213 1.01 -5.04 -27.86
C LYS A 213 1.65 -5.23 -26.49
N ASN A 214 1.76 -6.46 -26.04
CA ASN A 214 2.42 -6.76 -24.78
C ASN A 214 3.93 -6.50 -24.90
N ASP A 215 4.48 -5.86 -23.89
CA ASP A 215 5.92 -5.70 -23.74
C ASP A 215 6.51 -6.93 -23.00
N SER A 216 7.76 -7.22 -23.27
CA SER A 216 8.52 -8.25 -22.54
C SER A 216 9.26 -7.69 -21.33
N ASP A 217 9.49 -6.36 -21.29
CA ASP A 217 10.22 -5.66 -20.24
C ASP A 217 9.77 -4.19 -20.15
N ILE A 218 10.17 -3.51 -19.10
CA ILE A 218 9.89 -2.08 -18.89
C ILE A 218 10.58 -1.25 -19.97
N GLN A 219 9.81 -0.40 -20.65
CA GLN A 219 10.28 0.50 -21.66
C GLN A 219 10.50 1.92 -21.11
N SER A 220 11.35 2.70 -21.77
CA SER A 220 11.44 4.14 -21.52
C SER A 220 10.22 4.83 -22.12
N PHE A 221 9.55 5.69 -21.34
CA PHE A 221 8.38 6.43 -21.78
C PHE A 221 8.74 7.91 -22.03
N THR A 222 8.59 8.34 -23.26
CA THR A 222 8.97 9.70 -23.67
C THR A 222 7.79 10.67 -23.76
N PHE A 223 6.55 10.19 -23.66
CA PHE A 223 5.33 10.99 -23.79
C PHE A 223 4.72 11.40 -22.44
N GLY A 224 5.55 11.58 -21.42
CA GLY A 224 5.09 12.05 -20.11
C GLY A 224 4.31 13.37 -20.21
N GLY A 225 3.23 13.48 -19.44
CA GLY A 225 2.35 14.65 -19.43
C GLY A 225 1.30 14.70 -20.55
N TYR A 226 1.33 13.78 -21.53
CA TYR A 226 0.34 13.76 -22.62
C TYR A 226 -1.08 13.46 -22.12
N MET A 227 -1.23 12.51 -21.19
CA MET A 227 -2.54 12.21 -20.59
C MET A 227 -3.07 13.43 -19.83
N ALA A 228 -2.24 14.09 -19.04
CA ALA A 228 -2.63 15.31 -18.31
C ALA A 228 -3.08 16.43 -19.26
N ALA A 229 -2.35 16.65 -20.35
CA ALA A 229 -2.66 17.68 -21.33
C ALA A 229 -3.98 17.44 -22.09
N LEU A 230 -4.40 16.18 -22.22
CA LEU A 230 -5.61 15.81 -22.97
C LEU A 230 -6.83 15.58 -22.08
N PHE A 231 -6.63 15.02 -20.89
CA PHE A 231 -7.72 14.48 -20.06
C PHE A 231 -7.82 15.14 -18.68
N GLY A 232 -6.88 16.01 -18.34
CA GLY A 232 -6.90 16.82 -17.12
C GLY A 232 -5.74 16.57 -16.17
N ASP A 233 -5.51 17.54 -15.29
CA ASP A 233 -4.36 17.59 -14.39
C ASP A 233 -4.29 16.42 -13.39
N VAL A 234 -5.39 15.71 -13.16
CA VAL A 234 -5.43 14.51 -12.34
C VAL A 234 -4.49 13.41 -12.86
N PHE A 235 -4.17 13.43 -14.14
CA PHE A 235 -3.22 12.54 -14.81
C PHE A 235 -1.77 13.07 -14.84
N SER A 236 -1.48 14.19 -14.17
CA SER A 236 -0.11 14.68 -14.01
C SER A 236 0.66 13.82 -13.02
N ARG A 237 1.82 13.33 -13.42
CA ARG A 237 2.74 12.55 -12.57
C ARG A 237 4.07 13.29 -12.45
N GLU A 238 4.71 13.19 -11.29
CA GLU A 238 6.05 13.75 -11.06
C GLU A 238 7.10 12.97 -11.84
N ASP A 239 6.99 11.64 -11.83
CA ASP A 239 7.81 10.74 -12.65
C ASP A 239 6.89 9.88 -13.53
N GLU A 240 7.00 10.07 -14.83
CA GLU A 240 6.32 9.30 -15.88
C GLU A 240 7.35 8.87 -16.95
N SER A 241 8.52 8.40 -16.49
CA SER A 241 9.66 8.07 -17.34
C SER A 241 9.66 6.64 -17.89
N CYS A 242 8.82 5.76 -17.35
CA CYS A 242 8.74 4.35 -17.69
C CYS A 242 7.34 3.95 -18.14
N SER A 243 7.28 2.91 -18.98
CA SER A 243 6.02 2.28 -19.37
C SER A 243 6.15 0.77 -19.49
N PHE A 244 5.01 0.10 -19.37
CA PHE A 244 4.83 -1.32 -19.61
C PHE A 244 3.45 -1.59 -20.17
N SER A 245 3.36 -2.39 -21.23
CA SER A 245 2.09 -2.74 -21.88
C SER A 245 1.77 -4.22 -21.66
N SER A 246 0.60 -4.50 -21.13
CA SER A 246 0.11 -5.87 -20.91
C SER A 246 -1.41 -5.92 -20.94
N GLY A 247 -1.99 -6.97 -21.53
CA GLY A 247 -3.42 -7.21 -21.56
C GLY A 247 -4.26 -6.08 -22.18
N GLY A 248 -3.68 -5.31 -23.13
CA GLY A 248 -4.33 -4.17 -23.77
C GLY A 248 -4.30 -2.89 -22.91
N TRP A 249 -3.48 -2.84 -21.88
CA TRP A 249 -3.22 -1.67 -21.05
C TRP A 249 -1.79 -1.16 -21.24
N LEU A 250 -1.63 0.15 -21.33
CA LEU A 250 -0.38 0.86 -21.17
C LEU A 250 -0.35 1.45 -19.76
N ILE A 251 0.64 1.08 -18.99
CA ILE A 251 0.89 1.56 -17.62
C ILE A 251 2.09 2.50 -17.70
N THR A 252 1.99 3.73 -17.18
CA THR A 252 3.07 4.71 -17.17
C THR A 252 3.29 5.31 -15.79
N GLY A 253 4.55 5.55 -15.42
CA GLY A 253 4.93 6.06 -14.12
C GLY A 253 6.42 5.93 -13.84
N SER A 254 6.78 5.90 -12.55
CA SER A 254 8.15 5.58 -12.11
C SER A 254 8.51 4.12 -12.45
N ARG A 255 9.81 3.82 -12.56
CA ARG A 255 10.27 2.44 -12.82
C ARG A 255 9.82 1.47 -11.73
N GLU A 256 9.81 1.91 -10.49
CA GLU A 256 9.38 1.11 -9.33
C GLU A 256 7.90 0.77 -9.43
N ALA A 257 7.06 1.77 -9.67
CA ALA A 257 5.61 1.59 -9.79
C ALA A 257 5.23 0.70 -10.99
N VAL A 258 5.80 0.96 -12.18
CA VAL A 258 5.57 0.16 -13.40
C VAL A 258 6.06 -1.28 -13.22
N GLY A 259 7.11 -1.47 -12.40
CA GLY A 259 7.69 -2.77 -12.06
C GLY A 259 6.72 -3.75 -11.43
N GLU A 260 5.67 -3.26 -10.73
CA GLU A 260 4.63 -4.12 -10.13
C GLU A 260 3.84 -4.90 -11.21
N TRP A 261 3.58 -4.28 -12.38
CA TRP A 261 2.93 -4.97 -13.50
C TRP A 261 3.91 -5.81 -14.32
N ALA A 262 5.12 -5.31 -14.56
CA ALA A 262 6.14 -6.03 -15.33
C ALA A 262 6.57 -7.33 -14.64
N SER A 263 6.62 -7.34 -13.30
CA SER A 263 6.90 -8.56 -12.51
C SER A 263 5.69 -9.48 -12.34
N GLY A 264 4.48 -9.05 -12.73
CA GLY A 264 3.24 -9.80 -12.51
C GLY A 264 2.58 -9.60 -11.15
N ARG A 265 3.28 -8.99 -10.15
CA ARG A 265 2.78 -8.84 -8.78
C ARG A 265 1.43 -8.13 -8.69
N ALA A 266 1.25 -7.05 -9.46
CA ALA A 266 -0.02 -6.31 -9.49
C ALA A 266 -1.21 -7.17 -9.96
N LEU A 267 -0.95 -8.21 -10.77
CA LEU A 267 -1.98 -9.06 -11.36
C LEU A 267 -2.24 -10.36 -10.58
N GLU A 268 -1.30 -10.78 -9.73
CA GLU A 268 -1.45 -11.99 -8.90
C GLU A 268 -2.68 -11.88 -7.99
N TYR A 269 -2.88 -10.72 -7.39
CA TYR A 269 -4.05 -10.42 -6.57
C TYR A 269 -4.54 -9.01 -6.83
N SER A 270 -5.53 -8.90 -7.71
CA SER A 270 -6.09 -7.60 -8.10
C SER A 270 -7.08 -7.06 -7.06
N LEU A 271 -7.33 -5.75 -7.12
CA LEU A 271 -8.37 -5.12 -6.31
C LEU A 271 -9.75 -5.78 -6.51
N TYR A 272 -10.07 -6.17 -7.75
CA TYR A 272 -11.32 -6.88 -8.03
C TYR A 272 -11.40 -8.24 -7.34
N SER A 273 -10.28 -8.96 -7.25
CA SER A 273 -10.20 -10.22 -6.50
C SER A 273 -10.39 -10.01 -5.00
N LYS A 274 -9.67 -9.01 -4.42
CA LYS A 274 -9.81 -8.62 -3.01
C LYS A 274 -11.26 -8.31 -2.64
N LEU A 275 -11.92 -7.49 -3.45
CA LEU A 275 -13.33 -7.13 -3.22
C LEU A 275 -14.27 -8.33 -3.41
N GLY A 276 -13.91 -9.27 -4.28
CA GLY A 276 -14.62 -10.54 -4.44
C GLY A 276 -14.56 -11.41 -3.18
N ASP A 277 -13.38 -11.55 -2.60
CA ASP A 277 -13.15 -12.31 -1.36
C ASP A 277 -13.88 -11.69 -0.17
N ALA A 278 -14.03 -10.38 -0.15
CA ALA A 278 -14.85 -9.65 0.83
C ALA A 278 -16.37 -9.78 0.57
N GLY A 279 -16.78 -10.44 -0.53
CA GLY A 279 -18.17 -10.57 -0.93
C GLY A 279 -18.79 -9.25 -1.40
N LEU A 280 -17.95 -8.31 -1.91
CA LEU A 280 -18.33 -7.00 -2.41
C LEU A 280 -18.26 -6.90 -3.95
N LYS A 281 -18.17 -8.01 -4.65
CA LYS A 281 -18.04 -8.05 -6.11
C LYS A 281 -19.17 -7.31 -6.84
N SER A 282 -20.39 -7.39 -6.31
CA SER A 282 -21.57 -6.70 -6.86
C SER A 282 -21.55 -5.19 -6.63
N ALA A 283 -20.76 -4.70 -5.67
CA ALA A 283 -20.60 -3.28 -5.39
C ALA A 283 -19.60 -2.59 -6.34
N VAL A 284 -18.80 -3.39 -7.08
CA VAL A 284 -17.82 -2.85 -8.02
C VAL A 284 -18.50 -2.36 -9.29
N PRO A 285 -18.44 -1.06 -9.63
CA PRO A 285 -19.05 -0.56 -10.84
C PRO A 285 -18.42 -1.17 -12.09
N SER A 286 -19.24 -1.73 -12.96
CA SER A 286 -18.81 -2.36 -14.22
C SER A 286 -18.83 -1.41 -15.42
N SER A 287 -19.50 -0.26 -15.31
CA SER A 287 -19.60 0.74 -16.35
C SER A 287 -19.87 2.13 -15.76
N GLY A 288 -19.56 3.18 -16.50
CA GLY A 288 -19.78 4.56 -16.09
C GLY A 288 -19.13 5.54 -17.07
N ASN A 289 -19.18 6.84 -16.76
CA ASN A 289 -18.39 7.88 -17.41
C ASN A 289 -17.20 8.32 -16.56
N ALA A 290 -17.37 8.22 -15.23
CA ALA A 290 -16.27 8.35 -14.28
C ALA A 290 -16.55 7.42 -13.08
N VAL A 291 -15.54 6.66 -12.67
CA VAL A 291 -15.62 5.75 -11.53
C VAL A 291 -14.45 6.03 -10.61
N LEU A 292 -14.78 6.36 -9.36
CA LEU A 292 -13.79 6.58 -8.32
C LEU A 292 -13.86 5.42 -7.33
N TYR A 293 -12.70 5.02 -6.87
CA TYR A 293 -12.51 4.08 -5.75
C TYR A 293 -11.64 4.74 -4.69
N PHE A 294 -11.96 4.43 -3.45
CA PHE A 294 -11.22 4.91 -2.30
C PHE A 294 -11.25 3.85 -1.20
N SER A 295 -10.07 3.49 -0.66
CA SER A 295 -9.93 2.59 0.49
C SER A 295 -9.84 3.42 1.77
N VAL A 296 -10.94 3.49 2.51
CA VAL A 296 -11.02 4.36 3.71
C VAL A 296 -10.15 3.85 4.85
N ASP A 297 -10.05 2.53 4.98
CA ASP A 297 -9.25 1.83 5.98
C ASP A 297 -7.74 1.98 5.73
N GLU A 298 -7.32 1.82 4.47
CA GLU A 298 -5.89 1.90 4.10
C GLU A 298 -5.39 3.34 3.98
N ASP A 299 -6.26 4.30 3.64
CA ASP A 299 -5.88 5.71 3.51
C ASP A 299 -5.42 6.32 4.84
N SER A 300 -5.94 5.83 5.97
CA SER A 300 -5.51 6.28 7.30
C SER A 300 -4.02 6.00 7.57
N MET A 301 -3.42 5.04 6.86
CA MET A 301 -2.00 4.70 6.92
C MET A 301 -1.15 5.56 5.95
N SER A 302 -1.81 6.36 5.10
CA SER A 302 -1.13 7.24 4.15
C SER A 302 -0.44 8.40 4.86
N PRO A 303 0.80 8.78 4.46
CA PRO A 303 1.43 10.02 4.93
C PRO A 303 0.63 11.27 4.52
N GLU A 304 -0.18 11.16 3.46
CA GLU A 304 -1.09 12.21 3.00
C GLU A 304 -2.53 11.69 2.89
N PRO A 305 -3.21 11.45 4.02
CA PRO A 305 -4.58 10.95 4.01
C PRO A 305 -5.55 11.96 3.37
N ALA A 306 -6.64 11.45 2.77
CA ALA A 306 -7.64 12.32 2.16
C ALA A 306 -8.43 13.14 3.19
N PHE A 307 -8.66 12.57 4.37
CA PHE A 307 -9.40 13.22 5.45
C PHE A 307 -8.48 13.85 6.48
N GLY A 308 -8.93 14.90 7.14
CA GLY A 308 -8.22 15.50 8.26
C GLY A 308 -8.27 14.58 9.50
N LYS A 309 -7.22 14.63 10.35
CA LYS A 309 -7.07 13.78 11.56
C LYS A 309 -8.34 13.66 12.42
N THR A 310 -9.08 14.75 12.62
CA THR A 310 -10.31 14.75 13.41
C THR A 310 -11.42 13.93 12.77
N THR A 311 -11.51 13.96 11.44
CA THR A 311 -12.48 13.18 10.66
C THR A 311 -12.11 11.71 10.66
N GLU A 312 -10.84 11.39 10.46
CA GLU A 312 -10.32 10.02 10.54
C GLU A 312 -10.57 9.38 11.90
N THR A 313 -10.23 10.07 12.99
CA THR A 313 -10.46 9.56 14.34
C THR A 313 -11.94 9.28 14.62
N LYS A 314 -12.84 10.16 14.12
CA LYS A 314 -14.28 9.97 14.28
C LYS A 314 -14.82 8.83 13.41
N LEU A 315 -14.31 8.66 12.20
CA LEU A 315 -14.65 7.54 11.32
C LEU A 315 -14.11 6.21 11.88
N ALA A 316 -12.85 6.13 12.22
CA ALA A 316 -12.23 4.94 12.80
C ALA A 316 -12.93 4.49 14.09
N GLY A 317 -13.30 5.43 14.97
CA GLY A 317 -14.00 5.12 16.23
C GLY A 317 -15.44 4.64 16.05
N LYS A 318 -16.10 4.98 14.92
CA LYS A 318 -17.49 4.57 14.65
C LYS A 318 -17.59 3.38 13.69
N LEU A 319 -16.60 3.19 12.83
CA LEU A 319 -16.56 2.18 11.78
C LEU A 319 -15.56 1.05 12.08
N GLY A 320 -14.91 1.09 13.25
CA GLY A 320 -13.93 0.08 13.66
C GLY A 320 -14.56 -1.30 13.86
N GLY A 321 -13.90 -2.33 13.31
CA GLY A 321 -14.27 -3.73 13.48
C GLY A 321 -14.40 -4.54 12.17
N CYS A 322 -14.24 -3.91 11.00
CA CYS A 322 -14.18 -4.60 9.71
C CYS A 322 -12.76 -4.61 9.15
N ASP A 323 -12.46 -5.58 8.28
CA ASP A 323 -11.13 -5.74 7.67
C ASP A 323 -10.88 -4.76 6.51
N ILE A 324 -11.93 -4.37 5.76
CA ILE A 324 -11.84 -3.42 4.65
C ILE A 324 -13.04 -2.46 4.60
N MET A 325 -12.79 -1.25 4.16
CA MET A 325 -13.80 -0.18 3.97
C MET A 325 -13.66 0.48 2.59
N PRO A 326 -14.05 -0.18 1.50
CA PRO A 326 -14.04 0.41 0.18
C PRO A 326 -15.19 1.40 -0.02
N ALA A 327 -14.89 2.53 -0.63
CA ALA A 327 -15.88 3.48 -1.12
C ALA A 327 -15.82 3.59 -2.64
N PHE A 328 -16.98 3.65 -3.28
CA PHE A 328 -17.12 3.87 -4.72
C PHE A 328 -17.98 5.09 -4.99
N LEU A 329 -17.66 5.78 -6.07
CA LEU A 329 -18.51 6.78 -6.69
C LEU A 329 -18.52 6.51 -8.20
N CYS A 330 -19.67 6.15 -8.72
CA CYS A 330 -19.90 5.96 -10.14
C CYS A 330 -20.79 7.11 -10.67
N LEU A 331 -20.33 7.72 -11.73
CA LEU A 331 -21.06 8.79 -12.44
C LEU A 331 -21.40 8.26 -13.83
N SER A 332 -22.67 8.28 -14.18
CA SER A 332 -23.14 7.80 -15.48
C SER A 332 -24.10 8.80 -16.13
N SER A 333 -23.89 9.10 -17.41
CA SER A 333 -24.76 9.99 -18.15
C SER A 333 -26.11 9.33 -18.41
N GLU A 334 -27.18 10.08 -18.11
CA GLU A 334 -28.54 9.75 -18.51
C GLU A 334 -28.94 10.59 -19.73
N LYS A 335 -30.06 10.22 -20.35
CA LYS A 335 -30.57 10.98 -21.51
C LYS A 335 -30.79 12.45 -21.16
N LYS A 336 -30.06 13.33 -21.84
CA LYS A 336 -30.22 14.80 -21.87
C LYS A 336 -30.00 15.54 -20.54
N SER A 337 -28.74 15.72 -20.12
CA SER A 337 -28.27 16.71 -19.14
C SER A 337 -28.25 16.34 -17.65
N ALA A 338 -28.46 15.10 -17.28
CA ALA A 338 -28.26 14.65 -15.90
C ALA A 338 -27.18 13.55 -15.82
N LEU A 339 -26.40 13.59 -14.75
CA LEU A 339 -25.53 12.46 -14.36
C LEU A 339 -26.23 11.72 -13.23
N SER A 340 -26.44 10.41 -13.40
CA SER A 340 -26.74 9.55 -12.27
C SER A 340 -25.51 9.40 -11.40
N ILE A 341 -25.73 9.36 -10.11
CA ILE A 341 -24.72 9.16 -9.07
C ILE A 341 -25.08 7.87 -8.35
N ASP A 342 -24.12 6.96 -8.31
CA ASP A 342 -24.17 5.76 -7.50
C ASP A 342 -22.94 5.79 -6.62
N CYS A 343 -23.14 5.98 -5.32
CA CYS A 343 -22.07 6.11 -4.33
C CYS A 343 -22.34 5.11 -3.21
N GLY A 344 -21.32 4.35 -2.84
CA GLY A 344 -21.40 3.40 -1.73
C GLY A 344 -20.17 3.45 -0.85
N LEU A 345 -20.38 3.37 0.44
CA LEU A 345 -19.35 3.07 1.45
C LEU A 345 -19.71 1.70 2.04
N PHE A 346 -18.82 0.75 1.83
CA PHE A 346 -19.02 -0.63 2.25
C PHE A 346 -18.08 -0.98 3.39
N MET A 347 -18.52 -1.92 4.23
CA MET A 347 -17.76 -2.46 5.33
C MET A 347 -17.84 -3.98 5.22
N ALA A 348 -16.71 -4.64 5.17
CA ALA A 348 -16.69 -6.09 5.04
C ALA A 348 -15.49 -6.70 5.78
N ASP A 349 -15.73 -7.88 6.31
CA ASP A 349 -14.65 -8.75 6.73
C ASP A 349 -14.21 -9.60 5.54
N MET A 350 -12.90 -9.74 5.40
CA MET A 350 -12.37 -10.66 4.41
C MET A 350 -12.83 -12.06 4.78
N LYS A 351 -13.58 -12.71 3.89
CA LYS A 351 -13.83 -14.14 4.06
C LYS A 351 -12.46 -14.79 4.19
N ARG A 352 -12.23 -15.47 5.30
CA ARG A 352 -11.06 -16.35 5.46
C ARG A 352 -11.17 -17.52 4.48
N SER A 353 -11.25 -17.25 3.18
CA SER A 353 -10.77 -18.21 2.21
C SER A 353 -9.27 -18.29 2.47
N LYS A 354 -8.70 -19.48 2.49
CA LYS A 354 -7.27 -19.60 2.29
C LYS A 354 -6.96 -18.73 1.07
N ALA A 355 -6.43 -17.52 1.32
CA ALA A 355 -5.82 -16.73 0.26
C ALA A 355 -4.91 -17.72 -0.48
N PRO A 356 -4.88 -17.75 -1.81
CA PRO A 356 -3.84 -18.48 -2.49
C PRO A 356 -2.57 -18.04 -1.77
N GLU A 357 -1.88 -19.01 -1.17
CA GLU A 357 -0.65 -18.78 -0.41
C GLU A 357 0.29 -18.08 -1.39
N THR A 358 0.21 -16.75 -1.43
CA THR A 358 1.14 -15.94 -2.20
C THR A 358 2.47 -16.22 -1.57
N GLU A 359 3.29 -16.98 -2.28
CA GLU A 359 4.70 -17.06 -1.98
C GLU A 359 5.17 -15.62 -1.95
N ARG A 360 5.30 -15.07 -0.75
CA ARG A 360 5.99 -13.79 -0.59
C ARG A 360 7.40 -14.08 -1.05
N ASP A 361 7.91 -13.23 -1.91
CA ASP A 361 9.27 -13.35 -2.44
C ASP A 361 10.27 -13.08 -1.31
N VAL A 362 10.21 -13.94 -0.30
CA VAL A 362 11.02 -13.88 0.91
C VAL A 362 12.24 -14.74 0.63
N HIS A 363 13.26 -14.11 0.09
CA HIS A 363 14.54 -14.76 -0.16
C HIS A 363 15.41 -14.78 1.09
N ILE A 364 16.23 -15.81 1.19
CA ILE A 364 17.32 -15.84 2.17
C ILE A 364 18.28 -14.70 1.82
N THR A 365 18.30 -13.67 2.65
CA THR A 365 19.27 -12.58 2.53
C THR A 365 20.48 -12.88 3.40
N VAL A 366 21.60 -13.22 2.77
CA VAL A 366 22.87 -13.37 3.47
C VAL A 366 23.46 -11.98 3.71
N PRO A 367 23.67 -11.57 4.99
CA PRO A 367 24.24 -10.26 5.28
C PRO A 367 25.62 -10.07 4.64
N GLU A 368 25.81 -8.98 3.96
CA GLU A 368 27.11 -8.57 3.39
C GLU A 368 27.73 -7.49 4.27
N GLY A 369 29.02 -7.69 4.65
CA GLY A 369 29.73 -6.73 5.49
C GLY A 369 29.82 -5.32 4.87
N PRO A 370 30.40 -4.34 5.60
CA PRO A 370 31.33 -4.54 6.72
C PRO A 370 30.63 -4.91 8.04
N PHE A 371 31.18 -5.90 8.76
CA PHE A 371 30.66 -6.34 10.05
C PHE A 371 31.41 -5.63 11.20
N THR A 372 30.66 -5.08 12.13
CA THR A 372 31.26 -4.45 13.32
C THR A 372 31.73 -5.52 14.31
N VAL A 373 33.01 -5.52 14.62
CA VAL A 373 33.65 -6.44 15.56
C VAL A 373 34.41 -5.69 16.65
N LYS A 374 34.43 -6.26 17.86
CA LYS A 374 35.04 -5.60 19.02
C LYS A 374 36.53 -5.91 19.11
N ASN A 375 37.35 -4.89 19.21
CA ASN A 375 38.77 -5.02 19.52
C ASN A 375 38.96 -5.08 21.05
N SER A 376 39.23 -6.28 21.57
CA SER A 376 39.43 -6.50 23.02
C SER A 376 40.67 -5.79 23.62
N ALA A 377 41.63 -5.37 22.79
CA ALA A 377 42.82 -4.68 23.27
C ALA A 377 42.61 -3.17 23.47
N THR A 378 41.75 -2.54 22.65
CA THR A 378 41.52 -1.10 22.69
C THR A 378 40.12 -0.74 23.22
N GLY A 379 39.20 -1.71 23.31
CA GLY A 379 37.79 -1.52 23.62
C GLY A 379 36.96 -0.89 22.50
N LYS A 380 37.59 -0.51 21.38
CA LYS A 380 36.94 0.12 20.22
C LYS A 380 36.37 -0.90 19.23
N ASN A 381 35.56 -0.43 18.32
CA ASN A 381 35.02 -1.26 17.25
C ASN A 381 35.92 -1.21 16.01
N ASN A 382 36.11 -2.36 15.41
CA ASN A 382 36.79 -2.54 14.13
C ASN A 382 35.74 -3.00 13.09
N SER A 383 36.10 -2.89 11.82
CA SER A 383 35.29 -3.42 10.70
C SER A 383 35.93 -4.66 10.10
N PHE A 384 35.18 -5.76 10.13
CA PHE A 384 35.55 -7.00 9.44
C PHE A 384 34.92 -7.03 8.05
N VAL A 385 35.72 -7.19 7.01
CA VAL A 385 35.28 -7.05 5.61
C VAL A 385 35.68 -8.27 4.81
N GLN A 386 34.75 -8.81 4.03
CA GLN A 386 35.10 -9.70 2.93
C GLN A 386 35.25 -8.86 1.65
N ASN A 387 36.43 -8.90 1.07
CA ASN A 387 36.74 -8.19 -0.16
C ASN A 387 36.13 -8.88 -1.40
N ARG A 388 36.06 -8.20 -2.54
CA ARG A 388 35.52 -8.77 -3.79
C ARG A 388 36.27 -10.02 -4.27
N ASN A 389 37.55 -10.15 -3.95
CA ASN A 389 38.37 -11.35 -4.22
C ASN A 389 38.24 -12.42 -3.13
N LEU A 390 37.24 -12.31 -2.28
CA LEU A 390 36.92 -13.20 -1.15
C LEU A 390 37.93 -13.13 0.03
N SER A 391 39.07 -12.48 -0.08
CA SER A 391 39.98 -12.31 1.06
C SER A 391 39.28 -11.58 2.22
N LEU A 392 39.74 -11.85 3.46
CA LEU A 392 39.18 -11.23 4.66
C LEU A 392 40.12 -10.14 5.17
N SER A 393 39.57 -8.99 5.51
CA SER A 393 40.30 -7.85 6.04
C SER A 393 39.70 -7.36 7.35
N LEU A 394 40.56 -6.92 8.26
CA LEU A 394 40.16 -6.15 9.43
C LEU A 394 40.64 -4.72 9.27
N ARG A 395 39.78 -3.75 9.54
CA ARG A 395 40.06 -2.33 9.56
C ARG A 395 39.80 -1.76 10.95
N ASP A 396 40.61 -0.82 11.39
CA ASP A 396 40.39 -0.12 12.65
C ASP A 396 39.24 0.89 12.58
N GLU A 397 38.98 1.60 13.67
CA GLU A 397 37.92 2.60 13.77
C GLU A 397 38.08 3.78 12.80
N ASN A 398 39.28 4.01 12.27
CA ASN A 398 39.58 5.05 11.29
C ASN A 398 39.59 4.52 9.85
N GLY A 399 39.21 3.24 9.65
CA GLY A 399 39.19 2.58 8.33
C GLY A 399 40.58 2.10 7.85
N LYS A 400 41.65 2.26 8.65
CA LYS A 400 42.99 1.80 8.30
C LYS A 400 43.07 0.28 8.42
N GLY A 401 43.69 -0.37 7.42
CA GLY A 401 43.87 -1.83 7.40
C GLY A 401 44.77 -2.29 8.57
N VAL A 402 44.28 -3.28 9.32
CA VAL A 402 44.99 -3.98 10.37
C VAL A 402 45.69 -5.20 9.81
N TRP A 403 44.93 -6.01 9.08
CA TRP A 403 45.42 -7.19 8.35
C TRP A 403 44.48 -7.55 7.18
N THR A 404 45.05 -8.33 6.27
CA THR A 404 44.28 -9.01 5.19
C THR A 404 44.82 -10.42 5.08
N VAL A 405 43.92 -11.42 5.08
CA VAL A 405 44.25 -12.83 4.96
C VAL A 405 43.58 -13.45 3.73
N PRO A 406 44.25 -14.37 3.02
CA PRO A 406 43.64 -15.08 1.91
C PRO A 406 42.46 -15.92 2.41
N PHE A 407 41.35 -15.88 1.64
CA PHE A 407 40.18 -16.72 1.85
C PHE A 407 39.51 -16.90 0.50
N SER A 408 38.80 -18.02 0.31
CA SER A 408 38.31 -18.43 -1.03
C SER A 408 36.82 -18.77 -1.07
N GLU A 409 36.13 -18.74 0.08
CA GLU A 409 34.70 -19.05 0.13
C GLU A 409 33.89 -17.80 0.53
N LYS A 410 32.64 -17.67 0.02
CA LYS A 410 31.77 -16.58 0.43
C LYS A 410 31.24 -16.83 1.85
N LEU A 411 31.16 -15.76 2.67
CA LEU A 411 30.57 -15.85 4.00
C LEU A 411 29.07 -16.17 3.89
N CYS A 412 28.59 -17.00 4.82
CA CYS A 412 27.19 -17.44 4.87
C CYS A 412 26.33 -16.61 5.86
N GLY A 413 26.87 -15.56 6.46
CA GLY A 413 26.16 -14.79 7.47
C GLY A 413 27.05 -13.72 8.13
N THR A 414 26.62 -13.30 9.31
CA THR A 414 27.34 -12.31 10.11
C THR A 414 28.62 -12.85 10.75
N VAL A 415 29.53 -11.94 11.08
CA VAL A 415 30.73 -12.24 11.87
C VAL A 415 30.45 -11.91 13.33
N SER A 416 30.58 -12.91 14.21
CA SER A 416 30.24 -12.79 15.62
C SER A 416 31.49 -12.70 16.52
N ASN A 417 31.36 -11.92 17.59
CA ASN A 417 32.40 -11.79 18.63
C ASN A 417 32.27 -12.92 19.64
N VAL A 418 33.34 -13.69 19.87
CA VAL A 418 33.35 -14.82 20.78
C VAL A 418 34.60 -14.77 21.65
N ASP A 419 34.46 -14.89 22.96
CA ASP A 419 35.57 -15.11 23.87
C ASP A 419 35.73 -16.61 24.10
N TYR A 420 36.30 -17.28 23.09
CA TYR A 420 36.39 -18.74 23.04
C TYR A 420 37.26 -19.31 24.17
N PHE A 421 38.30 -18.58 24.56
CA PHE A 421 39.23 -19.01 25.62
C PHE A 421 38.81 -18.55 27.02
N ALA A 422 37.67 -17.87 27.14
CA ALA A 422 37.18 -17.31 28.40
C ALA A 422 38.21 -16.43 29.16
N ASN A 423 39.04 -15.72 28.41
CA ASN A 423 40.16 -14.88 28.96
C ASN A 423 40.04 -13.39 28.61
N GLY A 424 38.87 -12.94 28.13
CA GLY A 424 38.59 -11.57 27.73
C GLY A 424 39.12 -11.19 26.35
N LYS A 425 39.81 -12.08 25.64
CA LYS A 425 40.30 -11.84 24.28
C LYS A 425 39.27 -12.34 23.27
N ILE A 426 38.80 -11.43 22.43
CA ILE A 426 37.76 -11.74 21.44
C ILE A 426 38.34 -12.36 20.17
N GLN A 427 37.71 -13.39 19.68
CA GLN A 427 37.89 -13.99 18.37
C GLN A 427 36.65 -13.73 17.51
N PHE A 428 36.82 -13.81 16.19
CA PHE A 428 35.79 -13.57 15.21
C PHE A 428 35.35 -14.90 14.59
N LEU A 429 34.10 -15.26 14.81
CA LEU A 429 33.51 -16.52 14.36
C LEU A 429 32.57 -16.24 13.18
N PHE A 430 32.69 -17.05 12.11
CA PHE A 430 31.89 -16.92 10.90
C PHE A 430 31.75 -18.26 10.19
N GLY A 431 30.74 -18.36 9.32
CA GLY A 431 30.47 -19.53 8.49
C GLY A 431 30.81 -19.29 7.02
N ALA A 432 31.35 -20.32 6.36
CA ALA A 432 31.53 -20.35 4.92
C ALA A 432 31.53 -21.82 4.41
N GLY A 433 30.87 -22.08 3.28
CA GLY A 433 30.70 -23.42 2.74
C GLY A 433 29.98 -24.36 3.73
N SER A 434 30.62 -25.46 4.15
CA SER A 434 30.13 -26.39 5.19
C SER A 434 30.78 -26.13 6.56
N LYS A 435 31.59 -25.08 6.69
CA LYS A 435 32.51 -24.95 7.81
C LYS A 435 32.29 -23.70 8.63
N ILE A 436 32.57 -23.84 9.92
CA ILE A 436 32.67 -22.70 10.86
C ILE A 436 34.13 -22.38 11.08
N TYR A 437 34.48 -21.13 10.88
CA TYR A 437 35.83 -20.59 11.03
C TYR A 437 35.91 -19.67 12.26
N MET A 438 37.09 -19.60 12.82
CA MET A 438 37.43 -18.65 13.87
C MET A 438 38.79 -18.03 13.60
N ILE A 439 38.89 -16.71 13.69
CA ILE A 439 40.13 -15.97 13.48
C ILE A 439 40.34 -15.01 14.65
N ASP A 440 41.56 -14.83 15.08
CA ASP A 440 41.89 -13.91 16.15
C ASP A 440 42.08 -12.45 15.65
N ARG A 441 42.25 -11.50 16.57
CA ARG A 441 42.43 -10.09 16.24
C ARG A 441 43.70 -9.79 15.42
N LEU A 442 44.64 -10.74 15.32
CA LEU A 442 45.86 -10.63 14.52
C LEU A 442 45.76 -11.30 13.15
N GLY A 443 44.58 -11.82 12.76
CA GLY A 443 44.36 -12.48 11.49
C GLY A 443 44.78 -13.96 11.44
N ARG A 444 44.96 -14.60 12.59
CA ARG A 444 45.40 -16.03 12.66
C ARG A 444 44.21 -16.92 12.91
N PHE A 445 44.09 -17.98 12.14
CA PHE A 445 43.07 -19.00 12.36
C PHE A 445 43.31 -19.74 13.69
N VAL A 446 42.24 -19.89 14.46
CA VAL A 446 42.26 -20.46 15.81
C VAL A 446 41.99 -21.98 15.73
N LYS A 447 42.85 -22.82 16.31
CA LYS A 447 42.56 -24.26 16.40
C LYS A 447 41.48 -24.53 17.46
N PRO A 448 40.57 -25.50 17.24
CA PRO A 448 40.55 -26.53 16.20
C PRO A 448 39.82 -26.15 14.91
N PHE A 449 39.48 -24.85 14.75
CA PHE A 449 38.76 -24.38 13.56
C PHE A 449 39.65 -24.46 12.29
N PRO A 450 39.01 -24.68 11.10
CA PRO A 450 37.58 -24.77 10.88
C PRO A 450 36.95 -26.07 11.36
N LEU A 451 35.72 -25.97 11.88
CA LEU A 451 34.87 -27.11 12.19
C LEU A 451 34.01 -27.42 10.98
N ASP A 452 34.12 -28.60 10.43
CA ASP A 452 33.26 -29.05 9.32
C ASP A 452 31.97 -29.63 9.90
N LEU A 453 30.83 -29.07 9.51
CA LEU A 453 29.49 -29.50 9.93
C LEU A 453 28.89 -30.59 9.01
N GLY A 454 29.59 -30.93 7.93
CA GLY A 454 29.23 -31.99 6.99
C GLY A 454 28.15 -31.63 5.98
N LYS A 455 27.42 -30.52 6.17
CA LYS A 455 26.40 -29.99 5.25
C LYS A 455 26.67 -28.53 4.95
N LYS A 456 26.33 -28.10 3.74
CA LYS A 456 26.47 -26.71 3.34
C LYS A 456 25.61 -25.79 4.22
N ILE A 457 26.20 -24.69 4.65
CA ILE A 457 25.53 -23.64 5.40
C ILE A 457 24.96 -22.64 4.39
N VAL A 458 23.65 -22.39 4.46
CA VAL A 458 22.96 -21.37 3.66
C VAL A 458 22.94 -20.03 4.39
N LEU A 459 22.72 -20.09 5.73
CA LEU A 459 22.69 -18.90 6.57
C LEU A 459 23.24 -19.22 7.97
N GLY A 460 24.10 -18.35 8.49
CA GLY A 460 24.64 -18.48 9.85
C GLY A 460 26.15 -18.30 9.93
N PRO A 461 26.70 -18.46 11.13
CA PRO A 461 26.07 -18.87 12.37
C PRO A 461 25.40 -17.71 13.13
N ALA A 462 24.29 -17.98 13.84
CA ALA A 462 23.86 -17.16 14.96
C ALA A 462 24.47 -17.72 16.26
N VAL A 463 25.09 -16.86 17.06
CA VAL A 463 25.86 -17.28 18.24
C VAL A 463 25.12 -16.92 19.53
N PHE A 464 25.02 -17.88 20.44
CA PHE A 464 24.33 -17.72 21.72
C PHE A 464 25.19 -18.20 22.88
N ASP A 465 25.24 -17.41 23.96
CA ASP A 465 25.71 -17.83 25.29
C ASP A 465 24.51 -17.89 26.24
N PHE A 466 23.85 -19.04 26.32
CA PHE A 466 22.63 -19.18 27.10
C PHE A 466 22.86 -19.09 28.62
N SER A 467 24.04 -19.39 29.06
CA SER A 467 24.39 -19.41 30.49
C SER A 467 25.16 -18.17 30.96
N GLY A 468 25.61 -17.32 30.05
CA GLY A 468 26.54 -16.23 30.36
C GLY A 468 27.94 -16.71 30.76
N ALA A 469 28.20 -18.02 30.72
CA ALA A 469 29.45 -18.64 31.15
C ALA A 469 30.46 -18.82 30.01
N ARG A 470 30.24 -18.13 28.87
CA ARG A 470 31.07 -18.26 27.64
C ARG A 470 31.08 -19.66 27.04
N LYS A 471 29.99 -20.40 27.28
CA LYS A 471 29.69 -21.70 26.64
C LYS A 471 28.77 -21.43 25.46
N TYR A 472 29.39 -21.15 24.32
CA TYR A 472 28.66 -20.74 23.14
C TYR A 472 28.05 -21.91 22.38
N ASN A 473 26.83 -21.69 21.90
CA ASN A 473 26.16 -22.51 20.91
C ASN A 473 25.93 -21.70 19.64
N ILE A 474 25.88 -22.37 18.52
CA ILE A 474 25.62 -21.75 17.22
C ILE A 474 24.42 -22.42 16.56
N LEU A 475 23.57 -21.63 15.91
CA LEU A 475 22.52 -22.10 15.03
C LEU A 475 22.89 -21.79 13.60
N VAL A 476 22.71 -22.75 12.71
CA VAL A 476 22.94 -22.64 11.27
C VAL A 476 21.76 -23.21 10.50
N LEU A 477 21.42 -22.56 9.39
CA LEU A 477 20.51 -23.09 8.40
C LEU A 477 21.30 -23.81 7.32
N HIS A 478 21.02 -25.09 7.12
CA HIS A 478 21.62 -25.92 6.09
C HIS A 478 20.83 -25.92 4.78
N ASP A 479 21.46 -26.36 3.70
CA ASP A 479 20.88 -26.42 2.35
C ASP A 479 19.74 -27.45 2.20
N ASP A 480 19.58 -28.34 3.18
CA ASP A 480 18.43 -29.25 3.29
C ASP A 480 17.24 -28.64 4.06
N ASN A 481 17.19 -27.32 4.19
CA ASN A 481 16.12 -26.58 4.90
C ASN A 481 16.01 -26.94 6.39
N THR A 482 17.13 -27.29 7.03
CA THR A 482 17.19 -27.68 8.45
C THR A 482 17.98 -26.68 9.25
N ILE A 483 17.41 -26.19 10.37
CA ILE A 483 18.17 -25.43 11.37
C ILE A 483 18.65 -26.38 12.45
N ARG A 484 19.95 -26.39 12.66
CA ARG A 484 20.60 -27.25 13.67
C ARG A 484 21.47 -26.42 14.61
N MET A 485 21.44 -26.80 15.88
CA MET A 485 22.31 -26.25 16.91
C MET A 485 23.57 -27.07 17.05
N TYR A 486 24.70 -26.38 17.22
CA TYR A 486 25.99 -27.01 17.55
C TYR A 486 26.66 -26.23 18.68
N ASN A 487 27.45 -26.92 19.49
CA ASN A 487 28.43 -26.29 20.34
C ASN A 487 29.71 -25.94 19.55
N LEU A 488 30.66 -25.25 20.16
CA LEU A 488 31.90 -24.87 19.49
C LEU A 488 32.92 -26.04 19.37
N GLN A 489 32.52 -27.26 19.69
CA GLN A 489 33.21 -28.52 19.37
C GLN A 489 32.60 -29.24 18.16
N GLY A 490 31.60 -28.62 17.51
CA GLY A 490 30.89 -29.19 16.38
C GLY A 490 29.86 -30.27 16.73
N LYS A 491 29.53 -30.44 18.02
CA LYS A 491 28.57 -31.44 18.48
C LYS A 491 27.20 -30.82 18.70
N VAL A 492 26.15 -31.57 18.36
CA VAL A 492 24.77 -31.22 18.67
C VAL A 492 24.56 -31.36 20.18
N PRO A 493 24.01 -30.34 20.87
CA PRO A 493 23.69 -30.43 22.30
C PRO A 493 22.67 -31.54 22.60
N ASP A 494 22.83 -32.19 23.75
CA ASP A 494 21.89 -33.23 24.18
C ASP A 494 20.46 -32.69 24.29
N GLY A 495 19.50 -33.45 23.76
CA GLY A 495 18.09 -33.13 23.73
C GLY A 495 17.68 -32.18 22.59
N TRP A 496 18.59 -31.60 21.86
CA TRP A 496 18.24 -30.76 20.69
C TRP A 496 17.61 -31.62 19.59
N LYS A 497 16.55 -31.13 19.03
CA LYS A 497 15.86 -31.67 17.85
C LYS A 497 15.89 -30.63 16.74
N ASP A 498 16.24 -31.05 15.54
CA ASP A 498 16.31 -30.15 14.41
C ASP A 498 14.99 -29.43 14.18
N ILE A 499 15.08 -28.18 13.79
CA ILE A 499 13.96 -27.38 13.32
C ILE A 499 13.86 -27.54 11.81
N THR A 500 12.73 -28.04 11.35
CA THR A 500 12.43 -28.27 9.93
C THR A 500 11.09 -27.66 9.57
N SER A 501 10.90 -27.33 8.31
CA SER A 501 9.63 -26.86 7.76
C SER A 501 9.42 -27.44 6.36
N ALA A 502 8.14 -27.62 5.98
CA ALA A 502 7.77 -27.95 4.61
C ALA A 502 8.05 -26.77 3.66
N ASP A 503 7.95 -25.53 4.17
CA ASP A 503 8.24 -24.31 3.43
C ASP A 503 9.70 -23.91 3.62
N THR A 504 10.25 -23.18 2.65
CA THR A 504 11.63 -22.68 2.71
C THR A 504 11.82 -21.76 3.92
N ILE A 505 12.75 -22.12 4.80
CA ILE A 505 13.15 -21.27 5.93
C ILE A 505 14.02 -20.14 5.38
N VAL A 506 13.67 -18.89 5.71
CA VAL A 506 14.26 -17.69 5.10
C VAL A 506 15.12 -16.86 6.04
N SER A 507 15.11 -17.18 7.34
CA SER A 507 15.94 -16.48 8.35
C SER A 507 16.43 -17.44 9.42
N LEU A 508 17.49 -17.05 10.12
CA LEU A 508 17.88 -17.72 11.37
C LEU A 508 16.82 -17.45 12.45
N PRO A 509 16.66 -18.38 13.42
CA PRO A 509 15.68 -18.25 14.48
C PRO A 509 15.94 -17.05 15.38
N GLU A 510 14.88 -16.34 15.75
CA GLU A 510 14.91 -15.31 16.78
C GLU A 510 14.55 -15.95 18.13
N ARG A 511 15.42 -15.76 19.13
CA ARG A 511 15.15 -16.25 20.48
C ARG A 511 14.27 -15.28 21.24
N VAL A 512 13.19 -15.79 21.80
CA VAL A 512 12.32 -15.04 22.71
C VAL A 512 12.36 -15.70 24.09
N VAL A 513 12.53 -14.88 25.12
CA VAL A 513 12.64 -15.34 26.53
C VAL A 513 11.49 -14.72 27.33
N SER A 514 10.75 -15.55 28.05
CA SER A 514 9.69 -15.16 28.98
C SER A 514 9.86 -15.87 30.32
N GLY A 515 10.34 -15.16 31.33
CA GLY A 515 10.70 -15.76 32.62
C GLY A 515 11.74 -16.86 32.46
N ASN A 516 11.41 -18.08 32.90
CA ASN A 516 12.26 -19.27 32.76
C ASN A 516 12.09 -19.99 31.42
N ASN A 517 11.12 -19.61 30.62
CA ASN A 517 10.81 -20.25 29.35
C ASN A 517 11.42 -19.48 28.17
N SER A 518 11.77 -20.18 27.12
CA SER A 518 12.20 -19.56 25.86
C SER A 518 11.73 -20.38 24.66
N CYS A 519 11.53 -19.68 23.54
CA CYS A 519 11.14 -20.29 22.27
C CYS A 519 11.92 -19.65 21.12
N TRP A 520 11.80 -20.25 19.94
CA TRP A 520 12.35 -19.76 18.70
C TRP A 520 11.25 -19.33 17.76
N ILE A 521 11.35 -18.13 17.21
CA ILE A 521 10.53 -17.67 16.09
C ILE A 521 11.32 -17.95 14.81
N VAL A 522 10.73 -18.73 13.92
CA VAL A 522 11.30 -19.13 12.63
C VAL A 522 10.42 -18.63 11.52
N ARG A 523 10.98 -17.89 10.58
CA ARG A 523 10.25 -17.40 9.41
C ARG A 523 10.51 -18.28 8.21
N THR A 524 9.44 -18.65 7.53
CA THR A 524 9.47 -19.36 6.25
C THR A 524 8.89 -18.48 5.15
N SER A 525 8.94 -18.95 3.91
CA SER A 525 8.34 -18.24 2.76
C SER A 525 6.81 -18.03 2.89
N ARG A 526 6.12 -18.88 3.68
CA ARG A 526 4.64 -18.86 3.75
C ARG A 526 4.08 -18.71 5.15
N GLN A 527 4.89 -18.90 6.20
CA GLN A 527 4.40 -18.87 7.57
C GLN A 527 5.49 -18.48 8.57
N THR A 528 5.07 -18.09 9.76
CA THR A 528 5.94 -17.92 10.93
C THR A 528 5.64 -19.05 11.90
N LEU A 529 6.66 -19.82 12.26
CA LEU A 529 6.58 -20.96 13.17
C LEU A 529 7.19 -20.59 14.52
N VAL A 530 6.61 -21.08 15.60
CA VAL A 530 7.14 -20.92 16.96
C VAL A 530 7.53 -22.29 17.49
N PHE A 531 8.81 -22.49 17.78
CA PHE A 531 9.34 -23.76 18.28
C PHE A 531 9.71 -23.68 19.75
N PRO A 532 9.62 -24.79 20.48
CA PRO A 532 10.20 -24.89 21.82
C PRO A 532 11.71 -24.65 21.77
N PHE A 533 12.32 -24.30 22.91
CA PHE A 533 13.75 -24.03 23.00
C PHE A 533 14.63 -25.19 22.48
N MET A 534 14.22 -26.42 22.71
CA MET A 534 14.94 -27.62 22.26
C MET A 534 14.61 -28.03 20.81
N GLY A 535 13.87 -27.22 20.05
CA GLY A 535 13.45 -27.51 18.68
C GLY A 535 12.36 -28.58 18.57
N GLY A 536 12.29 -29.28 17.46
CA GLY A 536 11.35 -30.39 17.21
C GLY A 536 10.05 -29.93 16.54
N VAL A 537 8.90 -30.16 17.17
CA VAL A 537 7.58 -29.80 16.62
C VAL A 537 7.21 -28.36 16.98
N PRO A 538 6.70 -27.55 16.06
CA PRO A 538 6.29 -26.19 16.38
C PRO A 538 5.13 -26.17 17.39
N LEU A 539 5.16 -25.20 18.31
CA LEU A 539 4.11 -24.94 19.30
C LEU A 539 2.87 -24.31 18.66
N THR A 540 3.10 -23.44 17.69
CA THR A 540 2.06 -22.73 16.93
C THR A 540 2.65 -22.22 15.63
N ASP A 541 1.78 -21.85 14.69
CA ASP A 541 2.10 -21.26 13.40
C ASP A 541 1.18 -20.07 13.10
N PHE A 542 1.66 -19.18 12.26
CA PHE A 542 0.93 -18.05 11.69
C PHE A 542 1.14 -18.05 10.19
N SER A 543 0.06 -18.05 9.44
CA SER A 543 0.09 -18.07 7.96
C SER A 543 -0.58 -16.82 7.38
N GLY A 544 -0.30 -16.53 6.12
CA GLY A 544 -0.85 -15.37 5.41
C GLY A 544 -0.54 -14.05 6.13
N ASP A 545 -1.52 -13.20 6.29
CA ASP A 545 -1.37 -11.89 6.94
C ASP A 545 -1.21 -11.94 8.46
N ALA A 546 -1.42 -13.10 9.07
CA ALA A 546 -1.12 -13.34 10.47
C ALA A 546 0.37 -13.59 10.73
N MET A 547 1.20 -13.81 9.70
CA MET A 547 2.65 -13.94 9.83
C MET A 547 3.24 -12.74 10.56
N LEU A 548 4.26 -12.98 11.38
CA LEU A 548 4.91 -11.91 12.12
C LEU A 548 5.83 -11.10 11.21
N LEU A 549 5.74 -9.77 11.30
CA LEU A 549 6.61 -8.86 10.55
C LEU A 549 8.07 -9.06 10.94
N PRO A 550 9.00 -9.14 9.96
CA PRO A 550 10.43 -9.16 10.24
C PRO A 550 10.87 -7.85 10.93
N GLY A 551 11.76 -7.96 11.92
CA GLY A 551 12.32 -6.79 12.61
C GLY A 551 11.36 -6.03 13.54
N THR A 552 10.15 -6.54 13.78
CA THR A 552 9.28 -5.98 14.82
C THR A 552 9.79 -6.41 16.19
N ASP A 553 9.75 -5.46 17.15
CA ASP A 553 10.04 -5.78 18.53
C ASP A 553 9.10 -6.86 19.04
N VAL A 554 9.70 -7.98 19.42
CA VAL A 554 8.99 -9.04 20.12
C VAL A 554 9.02 -8.69 21.60
N SER A 555 7.88 -8.28 22.15
CA SER A 555 7.77 -7.93 23.56
C SER A 555 7.15 -9.08 24.35
N VAL A 556 7.58 -9.21 25.60
CA VAL A 556 6.97 -10.15 26.56
C VAL A 556 6.05 -9.35 27.48
N THR A 557 4.78 -9.76 27.54
CA THR A 557 3.80 -9.12 28.43
C THR A 557 4.02 -9.55 29.88
N GLU A 558 3.45 -8.80 30.84
CA GLU A 558 3.52 -9.13 32.27
C GLU A 558 2.97 -10.54 32.59
N ASN A 559 2.09 -11.06 31.76
CA ASN A 559 1.51 -12.40 31.90
C ASN A 559 2.37 -13.51 31.25
N GLY A 560 3.58 -13.20 30.77
CA GLY A 560 4.46 -14.16 30.13
C GLY A 560 4.06 -14.54 28.70
N GLU A 561 3.14 -13.81 28.08
CA GLU A 561 2.80 -13.97 26.67
C GLU A 561 3.76 -13.16 25.80
N VAL A 562 4.18 -13.73 24.71
CA VAL A 562 4.96 -13.03 23.68
C VAL A 562 4.01 -12.31 22.74
N SER A 563 4.23 -11.03 22.51
CA SER A 563 3.48 -10.25 21.55
C SER A 563 4.37 -9.73 20.44
N ALA A 564 3.90 -9.85 19.20
CA ALA A 564 4.60 -9.35 18.01
C ALA A 564 3.57 -8.86 16.98
N LYS A 565 3.94 -7.84 16.21
CA LYS A 565 3.08 -7.28 15.17
C LYS A 565 3.12 -8.18 13.92
N SER A 566 1.95 -8.48 13.37
CA SER A 566 1.81 -9.25 12.12
C SER A 566 1.62 -8.34 10.90
N TYR A 567 1.66 -8.92 9.71
CA TYR A 567 1.50 -8.19 8.45
C TYR A 567 0.13 -7.49 8.32
N ASN A 568 -0.92 -8.01 8.94
CA ASN A 568 -2.23 -7.35 9.00
C ASN A 568 -2.31 -6.22 10.06
N GLY A 569 -1.17 -5.82 10.64
CA GLY A 569 -1.10 -4.78 11.67
C GLY A 569 -1.59 -5.20 13.07
N LYS A 570 -2.15 -6.40 13.23
CA LYS A 570 -2.63 -6.92 14.52
C LYS A 570 -1.45 -7.42 15.36
N ILE A 571 -1.59 -7.33 16.68
CA ILE A 571 -0.62 -7.92 17.62
C ILE A 571 -1.02 -9.38 17.85
N GLN A 572 -0.16 -10.30 17.44
CA GLN A 572 -0.31 -11.71 17.77
C GLN A 572 0.22 -11.95 19.17
N ARG A 573 -0.48 -12.77 19.95
CA ARG A 573 -0.08 -13.17 21.31
C ARG A 573 0.20 -14.66 21.33
N ILE A 574 1.37 -15.01 21.83
CA ILE A 574 1.86 -16.39 21.88
C ILE A 574 2.08 -16.77 23.32
N LYS A 575 1.39 -17.80 23.80
CA LYS A 575 1.66 -18.37 25.12
C LYS A 575 2.84 -19.32 25.03
N ILE A 576 3.93 -18.98 25.71
CA ILE A 576 5.07 -19.88 25.87
C ILE A 576 4.80 -20.74 27.11
N ARG A 577 4.50 -22.01 26.91
CA ARG A 577 4.32 -23.00 28.00
C ARG A 577 5.62 -23.76 28.24
#